data_5ab17cd6ab275fe12c69090851bf3573
#
_entry.id   5ab17cd6ab275fe12c69090851bf3573
#
_cell.length_a   1.000
_cell.length_b   1.000
_cell.length_c   1.000
_cell.angle_alpha   90.00
_cell.angle_beta   90.00
_cell.angle_gamma   90.00
#
_symmetry.space_group_name_H-M   'P 1'
#
loop_
_entity.id
_entity.type
_entity.pdbx_description
1 polymer ?
#
loop_
_entity_poly.entity_id
_entity_poly.type
_entity_poly.pdbx_seq_one_letter_code
_entity_poly.pdbx_strand_id
1 'polypeptide(L)'
;MKKILLLFIGLALLACKKEEQNKPIENTDPKLQTAINILKGDMVLGQHVKLAGTDRSLLPSGVPTKFTFTWDEPSKRLKMHLEKIQPGTMPFAVTMHASLEAMELSYWDKQEYEGNWIKFYDKAAVTTPYIPDNYQGPTITKEGSTIVTGFFNVDTHEVYFLIQYNMVNVVGTVFKQKIDRSRLAHFQEELDAYEEALAETKLDTGVEIFHSDNNQQAITLLGATQTITAKLTYEGKTTEVALPITF
;
A
#
# COMPACT_ATOMS: atom_id res chain seq x y z
N MET A 1 -56.20 4.47 15.82
CA MET A 1 -54.74 4.64 15.93
C MET A 1 -53.91 3.36 15.80
N LYS A 2 -54.48 2.14 15.81
CA LYS A 2 -53.70 0.86 15.66
C LYS A 2 -53.35 0.48 14.21
N LYS A 3 -53.96 1.07 13.19
CA LYS A 3 -53.70 0.71 11.78
C LYS A 3 -52.53 1.44 11.13
N ILE A 4 -52.07 2.56 11.69
CA ILE A 4 -50.94 3.34 11.17
C ILE A 4 -49.60 2.73 11.60
N LEU A 5 -49.53 2.06 12.75
CA LEU A 5 -48.30 1.46 13.25
C LEU A 5 -47.80 0.23 12.42
N LEU A 6 -48.75 -0.48 11.82
CA LEU A 6 -48.43 -1.64 10.95
C LEU A 6 -47.86 -1.25 9.59
N LEU A 7 -48.16 -0.05 9.11
CA LEU A 7 -47.63 0.45 7.83
C LEU A 7 -46.13 0.83 7.93
N PHE A 8 -45.68 1.36 9.07
CA PHE A 8 -44.29 1.72 9.31
C PHE A 8 -43.36 0.49 9.50
N ILE A 9 -43.87 -0.58 10.06
CA ILE A 9 -43.10 -1.82 10.21
C ILE A 9 -42.89 -2.52 8.86
N GLY A 10 -43.85 -2.43 7.96
CA GLY A 10 -43.75 -2.98 6.60
C GLY A 10 -42.72 -2.25 5.72
N LEU A 11 -42.55 -0.93 5.90
CA LEU A 11 -41.54 -0.16 5.14
C LEU A 11 -40.11 -0.39 5.66
N ALA A 12 -39.94 -0.66 6.95
CA ALA A 12 -38.60 -0.92 7.51
C ALA A 12 -38.00 -2.27 7.06
N LEU A 13 -38.83 -3.23 6.67
CA LEU A 13 -38.37 -4.54 6.18
C LEU A 13 -37.95 -4.53 4.70
N LEU A 14 -38.32 -3.49 3.94
CA LEU A 14 -37.90 -3.32 2.55
C LEU A 14 -36.56 -2.58 2.40
N ALA A 15 -36.00 -2.03 3.48
CA ALA A 15 -34.76 -1.27 3.48
C ALA A 15 -33.50 -2.12 3.68
N CYS A 16 -33.61 -3.41 4.01
CA CYS A 16 -32.49 -4.34 3.91
C CYS A 16 -32.32 -4.79 2.46
N LYS A 17 -31.84 -3.90 1.59
CA LYS A 17 -31.15 -4.36 0.36
C LYS A 17 -29.98 -5.21 0.84
N LYS A 18 -30.04 -6.54 0.57
CA LYS A 18 -28.86 -7.41 0.60
C LYS A 18 -27.74 -6.62 -0.04
N GLU A 19 -26.61 -6.47 0.67
CA GLU A 19 -25.35 -6.08 0.03
C GLU A 19 -25.22 -6.97 -1.21
N GLU A 20 -25.22 -6.36 -2.39
CA GLU A 20 -24.94 -7.09 -3.61
C GLU A 20 -23.52 -7.63 -3.48
N GLN A 21 -23.41 -8.88 -3.05
CA GLN A 21 -22.12 -9.56 -3.03
C GLN A 21 -21.63 -9.56 -4.48
N ASN A 22 -20.44 -9.00 -4.69
CA ASN A 22 -19.78 -9.06 -5.98
C ASN A 22 -19.75 -10.53 -6.45
N LYS A 23 -20.25 -10.79 -7.65
CA LYS A 23 -20.25 -12.14 -8.21
C LYS A 23 -18.94 -12.40 -8.93
N PRO A 24 -18.37 -13.60 -8.81
CA PRO A 24 -17.25 -14.00 -9.66
C PRO A 24 -17.64 -13.91 -11.14
N ILE A 25 -16.69 -13.46 -11.96
CA ILE A 25 -16.84 -13.48 -13.43
C ILE A 25 -16.55 -14.92 -13.90
N GLU A 26 -17.34 -15.40 -14.87
CA GLU A 26 -17.09 -16.70 -15.47
C GLU A 26 -15.75 -16.72 -16.20
N ASN A 27 -14.99 -17.83 -16.04
CA ASN A 27 -13.65 -17.93 -16.62
C ASN A 27 -13.64 -17.93 -18.15
N THR A 28 -14.79 -18.20 -18.77
CA THR A 28 -14.98 -18.16 -20.21
C THR A 28 -15.34 -16.77 -20.75
N ASP A 29 -15.51 -15.79 -19.87
CA ASP A 29 -15.82 -14.41 -20.25
C ASP A 29 -14.68 -13.84 -21.11
N PRO A 30 -14.97 -13.40 -22.36
CA PRO A 30 -13.95 -12.85 -23.27
C PRO A 30 -13.23 -11.62 -22.68
N LYS A 31 -13.94 -10.83 -21.88
CA LYS A 31 -13.38 -9.67 -21.20
C LYS A 31 -12.33 -10.07 -20.19
N LEU A 32 -12.61 -11.12 -19.40
CA LEU A 32 -11.63 -11.66 -18.44
C LEU A 32 -10.41 -12.24 -19.16
N GLN A 33 -10.62 -12.99 -20.24
CA GLN A 33 -9.52 -13.57 -21.03
C GLN A 33 -8.63 -12.46 -21.62
N THR A 34 -9.21 -11.37 -22.10
CA THR A 34 -8.47 -10.21 -22.59
C THR A 34 -7.66 -9.56 -21.46
N ALA A 35 -8.27 -9.36 -20.28
CA ALA A 35 -7.57 -8.81 -19.11
C ALA A 35 -6.39 -9.67 -18.67
N ILE A 36 -6.56 -10.99 -18.61
CA ILE A 36 -5.49 -11.93 -18.26
C ILE A 36 -4.32 -11.82 -19.25
N ASN A 37 -4.60 -11.80 -20.54
CA ASN A 37 -3.57 -11.72 -21.57
C ASN A 37 -2.76 -10.41 -21.48
N ILE A 38 -3.41 -9.30 -21.12
CA ILE A 38 -2.74 -8.00 -20.97
C ILE A 38 -1.97 -7.93 -19.66
N LEU A 39 -2.53 -8.42 -18.56
CA LEU A 39 -1.90 -8.36 -17.23
C LEU A 39 -0.73 -9.33 -17.10
N LYS A 40 -0.78 -10.51 -17.73
CA LYS A 40 0.22 -11.58 -17.57
C LYS A 40 1.64 -11.10 -17.86
N GLY A 41 2.56 -11.46 -16.97
CA GLY A 41 3.99 -11.15 -17.05
C GLY A 41 4.43 -10.08 -16.07
N ASP A 42 5.64 -9.58 -16.25
CA ASP A 42 6.25 -8.58 -15.39
C ASP A 42 5.86 -7.16 -15.82
N MET A 43 5.72 -6.28 -14.83
CA MET A 43 5.53 -4.85 -15.04
C MET A 43 6.02 -4.05 -13.83
N VAL A 44 6.40 -2.81 -14.05
CA VAL A 44 6.73 -1.85 -13.00
C VAL A 44 5.58 -0.87 -12.85
N LEU A 45 5.06 -0.78 -11.63
CA LEU A 45 3.99 0.16 -11.27
C LEU A 45 4.46 1.02 -10.10
N GLY A 46 4.07 2.29 -10.11
CA GLY A 46 4.30 3.18 -8.98
C GLY A 46 3.27 2.92 -7.88
N GLN A 47 3.72 2.84 -6.64
CA GLN A 47 2.85 2.75 -5.47
C GLN A 47 2.98 4.00 -4.60
N HIS A 48 1.85 4.58 -4.20
CA HIS A 48 1.80 5.45 -3.04
C HIS A 48 1.69 4.57 -1.79
N VAL A 49 2.58 4.75 -0.85
CA VAL A 49 2.64 3.95 0.37
C VAL A 49 2.42 4.82 1.59
N LYS A 50 1.43 4.46 2.39
CA LYS A 50 1.17 5.09 3.68
C LYS A 50 1.51 4.14 4.81
N LEU A 51 2.34 4.59 5.72
CA LEU A 51 2.66 3.90 6.97
C LEU A 51 1.99 4.65 8.13
N ALA A 52 1.11 3.99 8.86
CA ALA A 52 0.33 4.59 9.94
C ALA A 52 -0.37 5.92 9.52
N GLY A 53 -0.88 5.97 8.28
CA GLY A 53 -1.55 7.14 7.72
C GLY A 53 -0.63 8.20 7.10
N THR A 54 0.67 8.16 7.34
CA THR A 54 1.64 9.10 6.78
C THR A 54 2.16 8.61 5.43
N ASP A 55 2.11 9.46 4.41
CA ASP A 55 2.66 9.16 3.09
C ASP A 55 4.20 9.01 3.16
N ARG A 56 4.71 7.94 2.58
CA ARG A 56 6.13 7.56 2.52
C ARG A 56 6.60 7.30 1.09
N SER A 57 5.84 7.77 0.12
CA SER A 57 6.13 7.50 -1.31
C SER A 57 7.33 8.27 -1.83
N LEU A 58 7.66 9.42 -1.23
CA LEU A 58 8.78 10.32 -1.51
C LEU A 58 8.72 10.96 -2.90
N LEU A 59 8.53 10.15 -3.95
CA LEU A 59 8.45 10.62 -5.33
C LEU A 59 7.00 10.74 -5.80
N PRO A 60 6.67 11.71 -6.68
CA PRO A 60 5.34 11.80 -7.30
C PRO A 60 4.95 10.55 -8.09
N SER A 61 5.93 9.84 -8.66
CA SER A 61 5.76 8.56 -9.35
C SER A 61 5.49 7.39 -8.40
N GLY A 62 5.56 7.63 -7.09
CA GLY A 62 5.47 6.62 -6.05
C GLY A 62 6.73 5.75 -5.93
N VAL A 63 6.63 4.75 -5.10
CA VAL A 63 7.68 3.72 -4.94
C VAL A 63 7.65 2.81 -6.16
N PRO A 64 8.72 2.73 -6.97
CA PRO A 64 8.77 1.82 -8.11
C PRO A 64 8.72 0.38 -7.61
N THR A 65 7.74 -0.37 -8.10
CA THR A 65 7.48 -1.72 -7.62
C THR A 65 7.29 -2.67 -8.78
N LYS A 66 8.03 -3.77 -8.76
CA LYS A 66 7.90 -4.82 -9.76
C LYS A 66 6.80 -5.80 -9.34
N PHE A 67 5.84 -5.97 -10.22
CA PHE A 67 4.76 -6.94 -10.11
C PHE A 67 4.92 -8.01 -11.18
N THR A 68 4.66 -9.25 -10.81
CA THR A 68 4.58 -10.38 -11.73
C THR A 68 3.18 -10.97 -11.66
N PHE A 69 2.50 -11.06 -12.79
CA PHE A 69 1.18 -11.67 -12.88
C PHE A 69 1.25 -12.97 -13.68
N THR A 70 0.64 -14.05 -13.16
CA THR A 70 0.50 -15.33 -13.83
C THR A 70 -0.92 -15.86 -13.70
N TRP A 71 -1.41 -16.52 -14.75
CA TRP A 71 -2.71 -17.19 -14.67
C TRP A 71 -2.55 -18.60 -14.16
N ASP A 72 -3.29 -18.95 -13.13
CA ASP A 72 -3.32 -20.29 -12.55
C ASP A 72 -4.57 -21.05 -13.04
N GLU A 73 -4.38 -21.89 -14.05
CA GLU A 73 -5.46 -22.65 -14.66
C GLU A 73 -6.22 -23.56 -13.67
N PRO A 74 -5.57 -24.28 -12.73
CA PRO A 74 -6.28 -25.11 -11.77
C PRO A 74 -7.22 -24.33 -10.86
N SER A 75 -6.79 -23.20 -10.31
CA SER A 75 -7.61 -22.39 -9.40
C SER A 75 -8.46 -21.35 -10.12
N LYS A 76 -8.25 -21.13 -11.42
CA LYS A 76 -8.90 -20.08 -12.21
C LYS A 76 -8.73 -18.69 -11.58
N ARG A 77 -7.51 -18.39 -11.13
CA ARG A 77 -7.16 -17.14 -10.46
C ARG A 77 -5.93 -16.48 -11.08
N LEU A 78 -5.91 -15.16 -11.03
CA LEU A 78 -4.73 -14.38 -11.40
C LEU A 78 -3.80 -14.31 -10.18
N LYS A 79 -2.66 -14.99 -10.25
CA LYS A 79 -1.62 -14.87 -9.23
C LYS A 79 -0.89 -13.56 -9.41
N MET A 80 -0.69 -12.83 -8.33
CA MET A 80 0.10 -11.61 -8.27
C MET A 80 1.24 -11.81 -7.28
N HIS A 81 2.45 -11.59 -7.74
CA HIS A 81 3.64 -11.51 -6.91
C HIS A 81 4.17 -10.08 -6.95
N LEU A 82 4.40 -9.53 -5.77
CA LEU A 82 5.07 -8.26 -5.58
C LEU A 82 6.50 -8.57 -5.13
N GLU A 83 7.47 -8.10 -5.89
CA GLU A 83 8.89 -8.21 -5.57
C GLU A 83 9.20 -7.40 -4.32
N LYS A 84 10.39 -7.55 -3.76
CA LYS A 84 10.82 -6.82 -2.56
C LYS A 84 10.54 -5.33 -2.69
N ILE A 85 9.74 -4.80 -1.78
CA ILE A 85 9.49 -3.37 -1.64
C ILE A 85 9.84 -2.94 -0.22
N GLN A 86 10.61 -1.85 -0.10
CA GLN A 86 10.94 -1.22 1.18
C GLN A 86 10.63 0.27 1.11
N PRO A 87 9.37 0.67 1.33
CA PRO A 87 9.03 2.09 1.40
C PRO A 87 9.81 2.78 2.52
N GLY A 88 10.07 4.06 2.36
CA GLY A 88 10.86 4.85 3.30
C GLY A 88 10.45 4.65 4.76
N THR A 89 11.42 4.60 5.66
CA THR A 89 11.30 4.34 7.10
C THR A 89 10.87 2.93 7.52
N MET A 90 10.57 2.03 6.59
CA MET A 90 10.39 0.62 6.95
C MET A 90 11.77 -0.03 7.25
N PRO A 91 11.87 -0.75 8.37
CA PRO A 91 13.16 -1.36 8.78
C PRO A 91 13.56 -2.58 7.92
N PHE A 92 12.64 -3.11 7.12
CA PHE A 92 12.83 -4.28 6.25
C PHE A 92 11.92 -4.21 5.02
N ALA A 93 12.34 -4.90 3.98
CA ALA A 93 11.51 -5.09 2.79
C ALA A 93 10.43 -6.15 3.02
N VAL A 94 9.40 -6.12 2.19
CA VAL A 94 8.36 -7.16 2.15
C VAL A 94 8.19 -7.68 0.73
N THR A 95 7.82 -8.94 0.61
CA THR A 95 7.27 -9.55 -0.61
C THR A 95 5.81 -9.88 -0.38
N MET A 96 5.03 -10.02 -1.43
CA MET A 96 3.63 -10.35 -1.30
C MET A 96 3.18 -11.29 -2.43
N HIS A 97 2.36 -12.27 -2.06
CA HIS A 97 1.69 -13.18 -2.99
C HIS A 97 0.19 -13.09 -2.81
N ALA A 98 -0.52 -12.85 -3.90
CA ALA A 98 -1.98 -12.86 -3.93
C ALA A 98 -2.53 -13.84 -4.96
N SER A 99 -3.72 -14.33 -4.70
CA SER A 99 -4.50 -15.21 -5.58
C SER A 99 -5.83 -14.55 -5.89
N LEU A 100 -5.80 -13.69 -6.89
CA LEU A 100 -6.89 -12.77 -7.21
C LEU A 100 -8.03 -13.47 -7.92
N GLU A 101 -9.23 -13.34 -7.39
CA GLU A 101 -10.48 -13.73 -8.04
C GLU A 101 -11.01 -12.57 -8.86
N ALA A 102 -11.39 -12.84 -10.11
CA ALA A 102 -12.05 -11.86 -10.96
C ALA A 102 -13.53 -11.75 -10.57
N MET A 103 -14.00 -10.53 -10.37
CA MET A 103 -15.36 -10.26 -9.89
C MET A 103 -16.03 -9.19 -10.75
N GLU A 104 -17.36 -9.26 -10.84
CA GLU A 104 -18.15 -8.17 -11.39
C GLU A 104 -17.99 -6.92 -10.51
N LEU A 105 -18.10 -5.75 -11.11
CA LEU A 105 -18.17 -4.49 -10.38
C LEU A 105 -19.47 -4.42 -9.58
N SER A 106 -19.37 -4.08 -8.29
CA SER A 106 -20.54 -3.74 -7.48
C SER A 106 -21.23 -2.46 -7.98
N TYR A 107 -22.40 -2.18 -7.45
CA TYR A 107 -23.08 -0.92 -7.74
C TYR A 107 -22.18 0.29 -7.43
N TRP A 108 -21.48 0.28 -6.32
CA TRP A 108 -20.59 1.37 -5.90
C TRP A 108 -19.32 1.46 -6.75
N ASP A 109 -18.74 0.32 -7.14
CA ASP A 109 -17.59 0.29 -8.04
C ASP A 109 -17.97 0.94 -9.40
N LYS A 110 -19.18 0.69 -9.91
CA LYS A 110 -19.68 1.24 -11.18
C LYS A 110 -19.87 2.76 -11.16
N GLN A 111 -20.00 3.37 -9.99
CA GLN A 111 -20.06 4.83 -9.85
C GLN A 111 -18.69 5.49 -10.03
N GLU A 112 -17.62 4.76 -9.70
CA GLU A 112 -16.26 5.26 -9.76
C GLU A 112 -15.51 4.80 -11.03
N TYR A 113 -15.83 3.61 -11.53
CA TYR A 113 -15.15 2.96 -12.65
C TYR A 113 -16.10 2.80 -13.84
N GLU A 114 -16.24 3.86 -14.67
CA GLU A 114 -17.02 3.83 -15.90
C GLU A 114 -16.28 3.09 -17.01
N GLY A 115 -16.99 2.26 -17.81
CA GLY A 115 -16.45 1.51 -18.95
C GLY A 115 -16.09 0.07 -18.62
N ASN A 116 -15.12 -0.49 -19.33
CA ASN A 116 -14.78 -1.92 -19.30
C ASN A 116 -13.79 -2.30 -18.19
N TRP A 117 -14.15 -2.03 -16.95
CA TRP A 117 -13.33 -2.43 -15.80
C TRP A 117 -13.70 -3.84 -15.31
N ILE A 118 -12.68 -4.57 -14.84
CA ILE A 118 -12.77 -5.82 -14.07
C ILE A 118 -12.23 -5.56 -12.68
N LYS A 119 -12.89 -6.08 -11.67
CA LYS A 119 -12.40 -6.11 -10.29
C LYS A 119 -11.66 -7.40 -10.03
N PHE A 120 -10.53 -7.31 -9.36
CA PHE A 120 -9.74 -8.43 -8.85
C PHE A 120 -9.66 -8.33 -7.33
N TYR A 121 -9.83 -9.45 -6.63
CA TYR A 121 -9.91 -9.42 -5.18
C TYR A 121 -9.26 -10.65 -4.54
N ASP A 122 -8.50 -10.41 -3.49
CA ASP A 122 -8.02 -11.44 -2.58
C ASP A 122 -8.04 -10.91 -1.13
N LYS A 123 -8.73 -11.61 -0.25
CA LYS A 123 -8.81 -11.28 1.19
C LYS A 123 -7.76 -11.99 2.04
N ALA A 124 -6.99 -12.87 1.46
CA ALA A 124 -6.08 -13.80 2.14
C ALA A 124 -4.71 -13.86 1.45
N ALA A 125 -4.31 -12.79 0.78
CA ALA A 125 -2.96 -12.65 0.26
C ALA A 125 -1.94 -12.71 1.40
N VAL A 126 -0.73 -13.19 1.10
CA VAL A 126 0.32 -13.40 2.10
C VAL A 126 1.44 -12.41 1.86
N THR A 127 1.79 -11.67 2.91
CA THR A 127 2.96 -10.79 2.94
C THR A 127 4.04 -11.43 3.80
N THR A 128 5.25 -11.53 3.24
CA THR A 128 6.42 -12.10 3.91
C THR A 128 7.45 -11.00 4.13
N PRO A 129 7.85 -10.70 5.38
CA PRO A 129 8.90 -9.75 5.67
C PRO A 129 10.27 -10.35 5.32
N TYR A 130 11.12 -9.52 4.74
CA TYR A 130 12.52 -9.82 4.53
C TYR A 130 13.34 -9.18 5.65
N ILE A 131 13.48 -9.91 6.75
CA ILE A 131 14.14 -9.41 7.96
C ILE A 131 15.64 -9.62 7.82
N PRO A 132 16.46 -8.55 7.87
CA PRO A 132 17.93 -8.70 7.87
C PRO A 132 18.44 -9.46 9.10
N ASP A 133 19.52 -10.24 8.94
CA ASP A 133 20.11 -11.03 10.03
C ASP A 133 20.56 -10.17 11.23
N ASN A 134 20.93 -8.91 10.96
CA ASN A 134 21.36 -7.95 11.98
C ASN A 134 20.22 -7.10 12.55
N TYR A 135 18.95 -7.42 12.25
CA TYR A 135 17.81 -6.68 12.76
C TYR A 135 17.70 -6.78 14.29
N GLN A 136 17.66 -5.62 14.97
CA GLN A 136 17.58 -5.50 16.43
C GLN A 136 16.24 -4.97 16.94
N GLY A 137 15.25 -4.86 16.05
CA GLY A 137 13.93 -4.34 16.42
C GLY A 137 13.03 -5.38 17.11
N PRO A 138 11.75 -5.03 17.32
CA PRO A 138 10.75 -5.94 17.90
C PRO A 138 10.57 -7.21 17.07
N THR A 139 10.15 -8.29 17.71
CA THR A 139 9.84 -9.55 17.02
C THR A 139 8.76 -9.34 15.98
N ILE A 140 9.04 -9.72 14.73
CA ILE A 140 8.14 -9.58 13.59
C ILE A 140 7.58 -10.95 13.26
N THR A 141 6.27 -10.99 12.98
CA THR A 141 5.62 -12.20 12.45
C THR A 141 6.21 -12.58 11.10
N LYS A 142 6.46 -13.88 10.89
CA LYS A 142 7.06 -14.37 9.64
C LYS A 142 6.17 -14.17 8.42
N GLU A 143 4.87 -14.14 8.62
CA GLU A 143 3.87 -13.91 7.57
C GLU A 143 2.72 -13.09 8.12
N GLY A 144 2.12 -12.26 7.28
CA GLY A 144 0.95 -11.47 7.59
C GLY A 144 -0.10 -11.56 6.53
N SER A 145 -1.36 -11.46 6.93
CA SER A 145 -2.47 -11.37 6.00
C SER A 145 -2.48 -10.03 5.28
N THR A 146 -2.89 -10.06 4.02
CA THR A 146 -3.00 -8.87 3.18
C THR A 146 -4.31 -8.93 2.42
N ILE A 147 -4.97 -7.80 2.27
CA ILE A 147 -6.15 -7.68 1.40
C ILE A 147 -5.73 -6.93 0.15
N VAL A 148 -6.06 -7.50 -1.00
CA VAL A 148 -5.80 -6.87 -2.30
C VAL A 148 -7.12 -6.63 -3.01
N THR A 149 -7.36 -5.38 -3.38
CA THR A 149 -8.44 -5.00 -4.28
C THR A 149 -7.84 -4.31 -5.49
N GLY A 150 -8.08 -4.85 -6.67
CA GLY A 150 -7.57 -4.32 -7.92
C GLY A 150 -8.66 -4.04 -8.92
N PHE A 151 -8.40 -3.11 -9.82
CA PHE A 151 -9.26 -2.80 -10.95
C PHE A 151 -8.40 -2.67 -12.21
N PHE A 152 -8.87 -3.25 -13.29
CA PHE A 152 -8.21 -3.20 -14.58
C PHE A 152 -9.22 -2.81 -15.67
N ASN A 153 -8.88 -1.80 -16.46
CA ASN A 153 -9.66 -1.40 -17.62
C ASN A 153 -9.12 -2.08 -18.89
N VAL A 154 -9.97 -2.88 -19.52
CA VAL A 154 -9.59 -3.71 -20.68
C VAL A 154 -9.33 -2.85 -21.93
N ASP A 155 -10.00 -1.69 -22.06
CA ASP A 155 -9.88 -0.83 -23.22
C ASP A 155 -8.68 0.14 -23.12
N THR A 156 -8.47 0.73 -21.93
CA THR A 156 -7.44 1.75 -21.73
C THR A 156 -6.14 1.16 -21.20
N HIS A 157 -6.14 -0.11 -20.74
CA HIS A 157 -5.04 -0.79 -20.08
C HIS A 157 -4.58 -0.07 -18.79
N GLU A 158 -5.51 0.61 -18.13
CA GLU A 158 -5.25 1.23 -16.84
C GLU A 158 -5.45 0.23 -15.71
N VAL A 159 -4.57 0.32 -14.71
CA VAL A 159 -4.66 -0.44 -13.46
C VAL A 159 -4.81 0.48 -12.27
N TYR A 160 -5.47 -0.04 -11.25
CA TYR A 160 -5.50 0.52 -9.90
C TYR A 160 -5.48 -0.65 -8.91
N PHE A 161 -4.65 -0.58 -7.86
CA PHE A 161 -4.64 -1.57 -6.78
C PHE A 161 -4.61 -0.89 -5.42
N LEU A 162 -5.40 -1.38 -4.49
CA LEU A 162 -5.33 -1.09 -3.07
C LEU A 162 -4.82 -2.35 -2.36
N ILE A 163 -3.70 -2.22 -1.66
CA ILE A 163 -3.02 -3.32 -0.96
C ILE A 163 -2.92 -2.96 0.51
N GLN A 164 -3.63 -3.69 1.36
CA GLN A 164 -3.65 -3.46 2.81
C GLN A 164 -2.77 -4.51 3.49
N TYR A 165 -1.55 -4.10 3.85
CA TYR A 165 -0.57 -4.95 4.54
C TYR A 165 -0.86 -4.95 6.04
N ASN A 166 -1.71 -5.84 6.51
CA ASN A 166 -2.22 -5.83 7.90
C ASN A 166 -1.15 -6.02 8.98
N MET A 167 -0.02 -6.66 8.65
CA MET A 167 1.03 -6.96 9.62
C MET A 167 1.85 -5.75 10.09
N VAL A 168 1.86 -4.66 9.31
CA VAL A 168 2.73 -3.50 9.55
C VAL A 168 2.00 -2.16 9.46
N ASN A 169 0.67 -2.19 9.46
CA ASN A 169 -0.18 -1.00 9.32
C ASN A 169 0.22 -0.13 8.10
N VAL A 170 0.51 -0.79 6.99
CA VAL A 170 0.90 -0.18 5.72
C VAL A 170 -0.22 -0.34 4.72
N VAL A 171 -0.51 0.70 3.99
CA VAL A 171 -1.41 0.69 2.83
C VAL A 171 -0.64 1.13 1.61
N GLY A 172 -0.55 0.25 0.63
CA GLY A 172 -0.01 0.54 -0.70
C GLY A 172 -1.16 0.81 -1.67
N THR A 173 -1.07 1.89 -2.41
CA THR A 173 -2.01 2.21 -3.49
C THR A 173 -1.23 2.32 -4.79
N VAL A 174 -1.41 1.36 -5.70
CA VAL A 174 -1.03 1.55 -7.09
C VAL A 174 -2.09 2.50 -7.67
N PHE A 175 -1.72 3.77 -7.85
CA PHE A 175 -2.65 4.78 -8.38
C PHE A 175 -3.05 4.44 -9.83
N LYS A 176 -4.14 5.02 -10.31
CA LYS A 176 -4.63 4.78 -11.66
C LYS A 176 -3.56 5.18 -12.69
N GLN A 177 -2.98 4.20 -13.36
CA GLN A 177 -1.91 4.38 -14.34
C GLN A 177 -2.04 3.35 -15.46
N LYS A 178 -1.56 3.69 -16.65
CA LYS A 178 -1.47 2.73 -17.75
C LYS A 178 -0.31 1.77 -17.53
N ILE A 179 -0.50 0.53 -17.97
CA ILE A 179 0.60 -0.43 -18.02
C ILE A 179 1.59 0.02 -19.10
N ASP A 180 2.81 0.30 -18.67
CA ASP A 180 3.94 0.57 -19.55
C ASP A 180 5.05 -0.44 -19.26
N ARG A 181 5.19 -1.42 -20.15
CA ARG A 181 6.19 -2.48 -19.98
C ARG A 181 7.62 -2.02 -20.30
N SER A 182 7.79 -0.87 -20.96
CA SER A 182 9.13 -0.31 -21.22
C SER A 182 9.84 0.07 -19.91
N ARG A 183 9.10 0.39 -18.85
CA ARG A 183 9.65 0.66 -17.52
C ARG A 183 10.47 -0.48 -16.92
N LEU A 184 10.24 -1.73 -17.35
CA LEU A 184 11.08 -2.86 -16.90
C LEU A 184 12.56 -2.69 -17.24
N ALA A 185 12.85 -2.08 -18.39
CA ALA A 185 14.24 -1.82 -18.81
C ALA A 185 14.91 -0.73 -17.94
N HIS A 186 14.13 0.12 -17.30
CA HIS A 186 14.58 1.25 -16.48
C HIS A 186 14.32 1.04 -14.97
N PHE A 187 13.90 -0.17 -14.59
CA PHE A 187 13.48 -0.44 -13.19
C PHE A 187 14.60 -0.15 -12.20
N GLN A 188 15.85 -0.50 -12.51
CA GLN A 188 16.97 -0.23 -11.63
C GLN A 188 17.22 1.28 -11.49
N GLU A 189 17.14 2.03 -12.59
CA GLU A 189 17.30 3.49 -12.58
C GLU A 189 16.20 4.16 -11.73
N GLU A 190 14.97 3.67 -11.82
CA GLU A 190 13.86 4.16 -11.00
C GLU A 190 14.06 3.83 -9.50
N LEU A 191 14.61 2.65 -9.17
CA LEU A 191 14.95 2.27 -7.80
C LEU A 191 16.07 3.15 -7.24
N ASP A 192 17.13 3.36 -8.01
CA ASP A 192 18.28 4.18 -7.62
C ASP A 192 17.82 5.61 -7.30
N ALA A 193 16.96 6.20 -8.15
CA ALA A 193 16.37 7.51 -7.92
C ALA A 193 15.49 7.56 -6.65
N TYR A 194 14.75 6.48 -6.36
CA TYR A 194 13.98 6.38 -5.13
C TYR A 194 14.87 6.26 -3.89
N GLU A 195 15.96 5.47 -3.97
CA GLU A 195 16.93 5.31 -2.88
C GLU A 195 17.69 6.62 -2.60
N GLU A 196 18.01 7.39 -3.65
CA GLU A 196 18.61 8.72 -3.50
C GLU A 196 17.65 9.67 -2.77
N ALA A 197 16.39 9.75 -3.17
CA ALA A 197 15.36 10.54 -2.49
C ALA A 197 15.17 10.09 -1.03
N LEU A 198 15.25 8.79 -0.76
CA LEU A 198 15.18 8.24 0.59
C LEU A 198 16.40 8.65 1.43
N ALA A 199 17.60 8.67 0.84
CA ALA A 199 18.83 9.09 1.52
C ALA A 199 18.76 10.59 1.87
N GLU A 200 18.30 11.44 0.94
CA GLU A 200 18.09 12.87 1.20
C GLU A 200 17.09 13.10 2.34
N THR A 201 15.99 12.34 2.39
CA THR A 201 15.02 12.46 3.48
C THR A 201 15.62 12.11 4.84
N LYS A 202 16.55 11.14 4.90
CA LYS A 202 17.26 10.80 6.13
C LYS A 202 18.20 11.88 6.58
N LEU A 203 18.81 12.61 5.65
CA LEU A 203 19.68 13.75 5.94
C LEU A 203 18.87 14.97 6.45
N ASP A 204 17.69 15.20 5.86
CA ASP A 204 16.82 16.34 6.17
C ASP A 204 16.00 16.13 7.48
N THR A 205 15.90 14.92 8.00
CA THR A 205 15.23 14.67 9.29
C THR A 205 16.00 15.20 10.51
N GLY A 206 17.02 16.01 10.30
CA GLY A 206 17.54 16.90 11.34
C GLY A 206 18.13 16.23 12.56
N VAL A 207 18.63 15.01 12.43
CA VAL A 207 19.40 14.38 13.53
C VAL A 207 20.65 15.21 13.85
N GLU A 208 21.11 16.03 12.93
CA GLU A 208 22.21 16.99 13.16
C GLU A 208 21.80 18.24 13.96
N ILE A 209 20.51 18.53 14.12
CA ILE A 209 20.05 19.67 14.92
C ILE A 209 20.14 19.40 16.43
N PHE A 210 20.25 18.13 16.81
CA PHE A 210 20.26 17.73 18.22
C PHE A 210 21.64 17.22 18.63
N HIS A 211 22.54 18.12 18.99
CA HIS A 211 23.74 17.78 19.74
C HIS A 211 23.36 17.59 21.22
N SER A 212 23.38 16.36 21.71
CA SER A 212 23.53 16.17 23.16
C SER A 212 24.98 16.49 23.52
N ASP A 213 25.24 17.29 24.52
CA ASP A 213 26.59 17.54 25.05
C ASP A 213 27.25 16.27 25.55
N ASN A 214 26.59 15.17 25.53
CA ASN A 214 27.02 13.82 25.89
C ASN A 214 26.80 12.87 24.71
N ASN A 215 27.83 12.63 23.93
CA ASN A 215 27.88 11.64 22.87
C ASN A 215 27.56 10.18 23.29
N GLN A 216 27.07 9.97 24.51
CA GLN A 216 26.82 8.65 25.09
C GLN A 216 25.34 8.34 25.35
N GLN A 217 24.43 9.23 25.07
CA GLN A 217 23.00 8.91 25.24
C GLN A 217 22.42 8.32 23.95
N ALA A 218 22.48 7.01 23.86
CA ALA A 218 21.56 6.29 23.01
C ALA A 218 20.14 6.70 23.41
N ILE A 219 19.38 7.25 22.48
CA ILE A 219 17.95 7.55 22.69
C ILE A 219 17.26 6.20 22.93
N THR A 220 16.94 5.89 24.16
CA THR A 220 16.16 4.69 24.48
C THR A 220 14.71 5.03 24.24
N LEU A 221 14.21 4.62 23.11
CA LEU A 221 12.84 4.87 22.61
C LEU A 221 11.83 3.93 23.28
N LEU A 222 11.51 4.11 24.54
CA LEU A 222 10.39 3.40 25.16
C LEU A 222 9.81 4.23 26.31
N GLY A 223 8.78 5.00 25.99
CA GLY A 223 7.85 5.52 26.99
C GLY A 223 8.41 6.55 28.00
N ALA A 224 9.60 7.07 27.78
CA ALA A 224 10.21 8.09 28.62
C ALA A 224 10.10 9.46 27.97
N THR A 225 9.68 10.46 28.73
CA THR A 225 9.81 11.85 28.33
C THR A 225 11.27 12.25 28.41
N GLN A 226 11.89 12.58 27.30
CA GLN A 226 13.25 13.09 27.25
C GLN A 226 13.24 14.57 26.89
N THR A 227 14.19 15.31 27.42
CA THR A 227 14.38 16.72 27.05
C THR A 227 15.57 16.79 26.10
N ILE A 228 15.33 17.27 24.89
CA ILE A 228 16.38 17.54 23.90
C ILE A 228 16.65 19.03 23.90
N THR A 229 17.93 19.39 24.02
CA THR A 229 18.34 20.80 23.90
C THR A 229 18.67 21.11 22.45
N ALA A 230 17.86 21.93 21.82
CA ALA A 230 18.10 22.43 20.48
C ALA A 230 18.85 23.75 20.52
N LYS A 231 19.92 23.90 19.73
CA LYS A 231 20.60 25.18 19.51
C LYS A 231 20.04 25.81 18.24
N LEU A 232 19.33 26.93 18.43
CA LEU A 232 18.78 27.72 17.32
C LEU A 232 19.69 28.95 17.11
N THR A 233 20.28 29.02 15.92
CA THR A 233 21.08 30.21 15.55
C THR A 233 20.33 31.01 14.50
N TYR A 234 20.01 32.27 14.84
CA TYR A 234 19.37 33.21 13.94
C TYR A 234 20.12 34.55 14.01
N GLU A 235 20.50 35.10 12.87
CA GLU A 235 21.25 36.35 12.78
C GLU A 235 22.51 36.43 13.69
N GLY A 236 23.22 35.31 13.79
CA GLY A 236 24.42 35.21 14.61
C GLY A 236 24.17 35.11 16.13
N LYS A 237 22.93 35.06 16.56
CA LYS A 237 22.57 34.77 17.97
C LYS A 237 22.15 33.31 18.11
N THR A 238 22.80 32.62 19.03
CA THR A 238 22.46 31.25 19.37
C THR A 238 21.65 31.21 20.66
N THR A 239 20.52 30.56 20.63
CA THR A 239 19.65 30.32 21.78
C THR A 239 19.47 28.82 21.96
N GLU A 240 19.60 28.34 23.19
CA GLU A 240 19.30 26.95 23.53
C GLU A 240 17.85 26.86 23.99
N VAL A 241 17.11 25.90 23.38
CA VAL A 241 15.71 25.64 23.71
C VAL A 241 15.57 24.21 24.13
N ALA A 242 15.07 23.98 25.35
CA ALA A 242 14.75 22.64 25.82
C ALA A 242 13.39 22.20 25.28
N LEU A 243 13.37 21.15 24.48
CA LEU A 243 12.16 20.57 23.89
C LEU A 243 11.83 19.25 24.59
N PRO A 244 10.72 19.16 25.34
CA PRO A 244 10.27 17.88 25.87
C PRO A 244 9.71 17.05 24.71
N ILE A 245 10.22 15.84 24.55
CA ILE A 245 9.73 14.88 23.58
C ILE A 245 9.14 13.69 24.31
N THR A 246 7.89 13.37 24.01
CA THR A 246 7.23 12.16 24.49
C THR A 246 7.16 11.19 23.32
N PHE A 247 7.65 9.95 23.53
CA PHE A 247 7.63 8.89 22.53
C PHE A 247 6.48 7.91 22.82
#